data_c05c8e3ce243927ea1465fd64d335c60
#
_entry.id   c05c8e3ce243927ea1465fd64d335c60
#
_cell.length_a   1.000
_cell.length_b   1.000
_cell.length_c   1.000
_cell.angle_alpha   90.00
_cell.angle_beta   90.00
_cell.angle_gamma   90.00
#
_symmetry.space_group_name_H-M   'P 1'
#
loop_
_entity.id
_entity.type
_entity.pdbx_description
1 polymer ?
#
loop_
_entity_poly.entity_id
_entity_poly.type
_entity_poly.pdbx_seq_one_letter_code
_entity_poly.pdbx_strand_id
1 'polypeptide(L)'
;MLDYRFASINEIHNAYRDRKLTVRELVVSFLDAIAKLDQGEDGLHAVMEVNPDALFIAKAMDQQLDSMLHSGTPLPPLFGIPVLLKDNINTADRLHTTAGTLALNDLYAPYDATITAKLRKAGALILGKANMTELANYISDNMINGFSARGGQGRNPYGKHLDTGGSSSGSGIAVAAGLCTAAVGTETCGSILSPASNNGVVGIKPTLGRLSRKGIIPICSTHDTAGPIARSVEDAATLMMVMEGSDEADAATLSWPTKVPEINLNDLPDLTGVRIGVNSYLPDWVNRSPEELAALEHLFILLERAGATLVRGIHMEAGRAIYTIMIHEYKACMNDYLASVRSATPIHTMADIIAFNDAHANTAIPLGQHILLRAQYETSGRMIEPAYLRALQDREDMIEKLDRVFNDYNIDIMLTESFSTLAPFCGFPSMTLPMGQRSDRAPIPCYWMARRFDEAVLVKVGRAVEKLLDLHLRP
;
A
#
# COMPACT_ATOMS: atom_id res chain seq x y z
N MET A 1 -10.97 25.11 14.81
CA MET A 1 -11.21 24.97 13.36
C MET A 1 -10.68 23.60 12.95
N LEU A 2 -11.43 22.83 12.17
CA LEU A 2 -10.98 21.49 11.72
C LEU A 2 -9.74 21.65 10.83
N ASP A 3 -8.67 20.89 11.11
CA ASP A 3 -7.52 20.80 10.21
C ASP A 3 -7.83 19.78 9.11
N TYR A 4 -8.25 20.24 7.96
CA TYR A 4 -8.67 19.41 6.84
C TYR A 4 -7.57 18.48 6.28
N ARG A 5 -6.30 18.70 6.66
CA ARG A 5 -5.22 17.78 6.31
C ARG A 5 -5.39 16.40 6.97
N PHE A 6 -6.11 16.35 8.10
CA PHE A 6 -6.39 15.12 8.85
C PHE A 6 -7.87 14.71 8.76
N ALA A 7 -8.68 15.40 7.96
CA ALA A 7 -10.07 15.05 7.75
C ALA A 7 -10.21 13.79 6.87
N SER A 8 -11.29 13.05 7.08
CA SER A 8 -11.72 11.95 6.20
C SER A 8 -12.22 12.47 4.85
N ILE A 9 -12.30 11.59 3.86
CA ILE A 9 -12.89 11.90 2.55
C ILE A 9 -14.31 12.44 2.72
N ASN A 10 -15.11 11.82 3.60
CA ASN A 10 -16.48 12.25 3.85
C ASN A 10 -16.56 13.64 4.49
N GLU A 11 -15.72 13.95 5.47
CA GLU A 11 -15.62 15.28 6.09
C GLU A 11 -15.21 16.36 5.09
N ILE A 12 -14.25 16.06 4.20
CA ILE A 12 -13.83 16.96 3.12
C ILE A 12 -15.01 17.22 2.17
N HIS A 13 -15.70 16.17 1.72
CA HIS A 13 -16.86 16.31 0.84
C HIS A 13 -18.01 17.10 1.50
N ASN A 14 -18.25 16.92 2.81
CA ASN A 14 -19.22 17.71 3.55
C ASN A 14 -18.80 19.19 3.59
N ALA A 15 -17.51 19.48 3.81
CA ALA A 15 -17.00 20.86 3.78
C ALA A 15 -17.14 21.50 2.40
N TYR A 16 -16.96 20.74 1.31
CA TYR A 16 -17.23 21.21 -0.06
C TYR A 16 -18.72 21.54 -0.26
N ARG A 17 -19.63 20.64 0.16
CA ARG A 17 -21.10 20.88 0.08
C ARG A 17 -21.53 22.08 0.89
N ASP A 18 -20.95 22.28 2.06
CA ASP A 18 -21.23 23.41 2.95
C ASP A 18 -20.53 24.69 2.52
N ARG A 19 -19.74 24.70 1.43
CA ARG A 19 -18.91 25.83 0.94
C ARG A 19 -17.95 26.36 2.00
N LYS A 20 -17.47 25.51 2.92
CA LYS A 20 -16.49 25.84 3.96
C LYS A 20 -15.06 25.59 3.51
N LEU A 21 -14.86 24.91 2.38
CA LEU A 21 -13.58 24.51 1.82
C LEU A 21 -13.70 24.46 0.30
N THR A 22 -12.66 24.84 -0.40
CA THR A 22 -12.47 24.63 -1.85
C THR A 22 -11.41 23.57 -2.08
N VAL A 23 -11.42 22.95 -3.27
CA VAL A 23 -10.37 21.98 -3.67
C VAL A 23 -8.99 22.64 -3.65
N ARG A 24 -8.93 23.91 -4.15
CA ARG A 24 -7.69 24.68 -4.16
C ARG A 24 -7.15 25.00 -2.76
N GLU A 25 -8.01 25.37 -1.81
CA GLU A 25 -7.59 25.60 -0.42
C GLU A 25 -7.04 24.34 0.23
N LEU A 26 -7.68 23.19 0.01
CA LEU A 26 -7.19 21.89 0.50
C LEU A 26 -5.82 21.56 -0.10
N VAL A 27 -5.64 21.67 -1.42
CA VAL A 27 -4.36 21.42 -2.10
C VAL A 27 -3.28 22.37 -1.58
N VAL A 28 -3.58 23.67 -1.42
CA VAL A 28 -2.63 24.65 -0.86
C VAL A 28 -2.20 24.24 0.55
N SER A 29 -3.12 23.77 1.38
CA SER A 29 -2.79 23.32 2.75
C SER A 29 -1.83 22.13 2.77
N PHE A 30 -1.96 21.19 1.84
CA PHE A 30 -1.02 20.08 1.70
C PHE A 30 0.33 20.53 1.14
N LEU A 31 0.35 21.40 0.14
CA LEU A 31 1.60 21.93 -0.42
C LEU A 31 2.39 22.74 0.63
N ASP A 32 1.71 23.52 1.46
CA ASP A 32 2.33 24.23 2.59
C ASP A 32 2.91 23.26 3.63
N ALA A 33 2.16 22.18 3.95
CA ALA A 33 2.66 21.13 4.85
C ALA A 33 3.88 20.40 4.27
N ILE A 34 3.86 20.04 2.99
CA ILE A 34 5.00 19.43 2.28
C ILE A 34 6.21 20.37 2.35
N ALA A 35 6.04 21.66 2.04
CA ALA A 35 7.14 22.63 2.08
C ALA A 35 7.76 22.77 3.49
N LYS A 36 6.95 22.66 4.54
CA LYS A 36 7.39 22.85 5.94
C LYS A 36 7.94 21.60 6.60
N LEU A 37 7.38 20.43 6.30
CA LEU A 37 7.64 19.20 7.05
C LEU A 37 8.46 18.17 6.25
N ASP A 38 8.41 18.24 4.92
CA ASP A 38 8.94 17.17 4.07
C ASP A 38 10.29 17.50 3.44
N GLN A 39 10.58 18.79 3.27
CA GLN A 39 11.75 19.29 2.54
C GLN A 39 12.91 19.63 3.47
N GLY A 40 14.11 19.74 2.87
CA GLY A 40 15.35 20.09 3.59
C GLY A 40 16.01 18.90 4.28
N GLU A 41 17.17 19.15 4.89
CA GLU A 41 18.01 18.10 5.49
C GLU A 41 17.30 17.32 6.61
N ASP A 42 16.45 17.99 7.37
CA ASP A 42 15.68 17.39 8.47
C ASP A 42 14.24 16.97 8.08
N GLY A 43 13.88 17.15 6.81
CA GLY A 43 12.55 16.82 6.28
C GLY A 43 12.18 15.33 6.36
N LEU A 44 10.88 15.03 6.22
CA LEU A 44 10.38 13.66 6.24
C LEU A 44 10.74 12.89 4.97
N HIS A 45 10.98 13.57 3.86
CA HIS A 45 11.30 12.99 2.54
C HIS A 45 10.29 11.93 2.09
N ALA A 46 9.01 12.18 2.37
CA ALA A 46 7.91 11.30 2.00
C ALA A 46 7.43 11.55 0.56
N VAL A 47 7.53 12.80 0.08
CA VAL A 47 7.08 13.22 -1.23
C VAL A 47 8.29 13.41 -2.15
N MET A 48 8.42 12.52 -3.13
CA MET A 48 9.53 12.55 -4.08
C MET A 48 9.35 13.67 -5.12
N GLU A 49 8.11 13.88 -5.56
CA GLU A 49 7.76 14.85 -6.58
C GLU A 49 6.33 15.35 -6.42
N VAL A 50 6.14 16.66 -6.45
CA VAL A 50 4.81 17.29 -6.43
C VAL A 50 4.35 17.51 -7.87
N ASN A 51 3.06 17.26 -8.13
CA ASN A 51 2.47 17.50 -9.45
C ASN A 51 2.52 19.02 -9.77
N PRO A 52 3.27 19.43 -10.79
CA PRO A 52 3.41 20.85 -11.15
C PRO A 52 2.09 21.49 -11.59
N ASP A 53 1.11 20.67 -11.99
CA ASP A 53 -0.21 21.14 -12.44
C ASP A 53 -1.28 21.07 -11.34
N ALA A 54 -0.95 20.64 -10.10
CA ALA A 54 -1.90 20.43 -9.01
C ALA A 54 -2.82 21.62 -8.74
N LEU A 55 -2.27 22.85 -8.71
CA LEU A 55 -3.06 24.07 -8.46
C LEU A 55 -3.96 24.47 -9.63
N PHE A 56 -3.54 24.17 -10.88
CA PHE A 56 -4.37 24.41 -12.06
C PHE A 56 -5.54 23.41 -12.09
N ILE A 57 -5.27 22.13 -11.80
CA ILE A 57 -6.28 21.09 -11.70
C ILE A 57 -7.28 21.43 -10.58
N ALA A 58 -6.79 21.81 -9.39
CA ALA A 58 -7.63 22.20 -8.27
C ALA A 58 -8.56 23.34 -8.61
N LYS A 59 -8.04 24.40 -9.29
CA LYS A 59 -8.86 25.53 -9.74
C LYS A 59 -9.95 25.10 -10.74
N ALA A 60 -9.65 24.22 -11.66
CA ALA A 60 -10.65 23.68 -12.60
C ALA A 60 -11.70 22.84 -11.87
N MET A 61 -11.29 22.07 -10.86
CA MET A 61 -12.22 21.30 -10.02
C MET A 61 -13.11 22.18 -9.15
N ASP A 62 -12.66 23.34 -8.69
CA ASP A 62 -13.53 24.31 -7.99
C ASP A 62 -14.66 24.82 -8.88
N GLN A 63 -14.40 25.06 -10.17
CA GLN A 63 -15.45 25.43 -11.13
C GLN A 63 -16.45 24.29 -11.38
N GLN A 64 -15.95 23.04 -11.42
CA GLN A 64 -16.81 21.85 -11.53
C GLN A 64 -17.65 21.65 -10.26
N LEU A 65 -17.04 21.86 -9.07
CA LEU A 65 -17.72 21.80 -7.78
C LEU A 65 -18.92 22.76 -7.73
N ASP A 66 -18.69 24.01 -8.11
CA ASP A 66 -19.75 25.01 -8.17
C ASP A 66 -20.89 24.59 -9.10
N SER A 67 -20.59 24.05 -10.27
CA SER A 67 -21.59 23.54 -11.22
C SER A 67 -22.36 22.36 -10.64
N MET A 68 -21.68 21.41 -10.01
CA MET A 68 -22.31 20.22 -9.39
C MET A 68 -23.23 20.63 -8.23
N LEU A 69 -22.79 21.55 -7.36
CA LEU A 69 -23.60 22.04 -6.24
C LEU A 69 -24.84 22.80 -6.71
N HIS A 70 -24.76 23.60 -7.79
CA HIS A 70 -25.90 24.27 -8.38
C HIS A 70 -26.92 23.33 -9.02
N SER A 71 -26.44 22.28 -9.70
CA SER A 71 -27.30 21.30 -10.36
C SER A 71 -27.82 20.20 -9.43
N GLY A 72 -27.30 20.08 -8.20
CA GLY A 72 -27.59 18.98 -7.29
C GLY A 72 -26.97 17.63 -7.71
N THR A 73 -25.99 17.66 -8.61
CA THR A 73 -25.25 16.46 -9.06
C THR A 73 -24.39 15.93 -7.91
N PRO A 74 -24.46 14.61 -7.57
CA PRO A 74 -23.61 14.03 -6.54
C PRO A 74 -22.11 14.13 -6.89
N LEU A 75 -21.28 14.39 -5.89
CA LEU A 75 -19.84 14.36 -6.07
C LEU A 75 -19.38 12.91 -6.33
N PRO A 76 -18.48 12.69 -7.32
CA PRO A 76 -17.79 11.42 -7.45
C PRO A 76 -17.07 11.03 -6.16
N PRO A 77 -16.83 9.72 -5.90
CA PRO A 77 -16.34 9.23 -4.60
C PRO A 77 -15.03 9.84 -4.14
N LEU A 78 -14.16 10.29 -5.05
CA LEU A 78 -12.88 10.93 -4.75
C LEU A 78 -12.77 12.36 -5.30
N PHE A 79 -13.88 13.01 -5.59
CA PHE A 79 -13.87 14.34 -6.18
C PHE A 79 -13.09 15.33 -5.31
N GLY A 80 -12.02 15.91 -5.90
CA GLY A 80 -11.18 16.90 -5.24
C GLY A 80 -10.33 16.37 -4.08
N ILE A 81 -10.19 15.04 -3.97
CA ILE A 81 -9.37 14.41 -2.92
C ILE A 81 -7.92 14.29 -3.39
N PRO A 82 -6.95 14.94 -2.72
CA PRO A 82 -5.53 14.85 -3.04
C PRO A 82 -4.94 13.49 -2.64
N VAL A 83 -4.43 12.75 -3.62
CA VAL A 83 -3.85 11.41 -3.46
C VAL A 83 -2.40 11.40 -3.93
N LEU A 84 -1.51 10.76 -3.16
CA LEU A 84 -0.14 10.46 -3.57
C LEU A 84 -0.06 9.02 -4.12
N LEU A 85 0.71 8.85 -5.18
CA LEU A 85 1.01 7.53 -5.75
C LEU A 85 2.46 7.16 -5.47
N LYS A 86 2.70 5.93 -5.02
CA LYS A 86 4.07 5.41 -4.90
C LYS A 86 4.80 5.56 -6.23
N ASP A 87 6.07 5.91 -6.20
CA ASP A 87 6.85 6.30 -7.38
C ASP A 87 7.06 5.19 -8.42
N ASN A 88 6.61 3.97 -8.15
CA ASN A 88 6.58 2.88 -9.13
C ASN A 88 5.25 2.77 -9.91
N ILE A 89 4.28 3.68 -9.72
CA ILE A 89 2.97 3.67 -10.37
C ILE A 89 2.93 4.73 -11.47
N ASN A 90 2.66 4.33 -12.70
CA ASN A 90 2.64 5.22 -13.87
C ASN A 90 1.58 6.32 -13.78
N THR A 91 2.01 7.52 -14.18
CA THR A 91 1.14 8.66 -14.47
C THR A 91 1.50 9.23 -15.84
N ALA A 92 0.51 9.38 -16.74
CA ALA A 92 0.71 9.97 -18.07
C ALA A 92 0.56 11.49 -18.02
N ASP A 93 1.40 12.13 -17.23
CA ASP A 93 1.42 13.58 -17.02
C ASP A 93 2.87 14.07 -16.85
N ARG A 94 3.07 15.18 -16.13
CA ARG A 94 4.39 15.78 -15.91
C ARG A 94 5.10 15.27 -14.65
N LEU A 95 4.70 14.09 -14.16
CA LEU A 95 5.34 13.38 -13.06
C LEU A 95 6.19 12.21 -13.60
N HIS A 96 7.38 12.03 -13.04
CA HIS A 96 8.22 10.88 -13.35
C HIS A 96 7.70 9.60 -12.69
N THR A 97 8.10 8.45 -13.19
CA THR A 97 7.86 7.12 -12.60
C THR A 97 9.17 6.38 -12.57
N THR A 98 9.83 6.34 -11.41
CA THR A 98 11.22 5.89 -11.33
C THR A 98 11.48 4.71 -10.41
N ALA A 99 10.50 4.32 -9.59
CA ALA A 99 10.71 3.39 -8.48
C ALA A 99 11.90 3.77 -7.58
N GLY A 100 12.19 5.06 -7.45
CA GLY A 100 13.27 5.60 -6.64
C GLY A 100 14.68 5.44 -7.23
N THR A 101 14.85 4.79 -8.39
CA THR A 101 16.15 4.58 -9.00
C THR A 101 16.57 5.70 -9.96
N LEU A 102 17.84 6.06 -9.93
CA LEU A 102 18.41 7.05 -10.85
C LEU A 102 18.45 6.54 -12.31
N ALA A 103 18.47 5.23 -12.52
CA ALA A 103 18.44 4.64 -13.86
C ALA A 103 17.16 5.01 -14.66
N LEU A 104 16.04 5.29 -13.95
CA LEU A 104 14.78 5.69 -14.54
C LEU A 104 14.42 7.16 -14.25
N ASN A 105 15.40 7.99 -13.84
CA ASN A 105 15.14 9.36 -13.40
C ASN A 105 14.41 10.24 -14.42
N ASP A 106 14.59 9.98 -15.72
CA ASP A 106 13.99 10.77 -16.80
C ASP A 106 12.74 10.11 -17.41
N LEU A 107 12.22 9.04 -16.78
CA LEU A 107 11.05 8.34 -17.30
C LEU A 107 9.75 9.09 -16.99
N TYR A 108 9.16 9.71 -18.01
CA TYR A 108 7.76 10.11 -18.05
C TYR A 108 6.94 8.98 -18.71
N ALA A 109 6.11 8.31 -17.91
CA ALA A 109 5.37 7.16 -18.42
C ALA A 109 4.39 7.57 -19.54
N PRO A 110 4.34 6.84 -20.68
CA PRO A 110 3.53 7.23 -21.83
C PRO A 110 2.02 6.93 -21.64
N TYR A 111 1.64 6.29 -20.53
CA TYR A 111 0.26 5.96 -20.18
C TYR A 111 0.09 5.89 -18.66
N ASP A 112 -1.12 6.19 -18.18
CA ASP A 112 -1.50 5.98 -16.77
C ASP A 112 -1.55 4.48 -16.45
N ALA A 113 -1.12 4.11 -15.25
CA ALA A 113 -1.50 2.80 -14.72
C ALA A 113 -3.03 2.69 -14.69
N THR A 114 -3.57 1.48 -14.88
CA THR A 114 -5.03 1.27 -14.86
C THR A 114 -5.67 1.84 -13.58
N ILE A 115 -5.01 1.65 -12.43
CA ILE A 115 -5.49 2.20 -11.16
C ILE A 115 -5.42 3.73 -11.13
N THR A 116 -4.40 4.34 -11.72
CA THR A 116 -4.28 5.81 -11.86
C THR A 116 -5.43 6.39 -12.69
N ALA A 117 -5.73 5.76 -13.83
CA ALA A 117 -6.84 6.16 -14.69
C ALA A 117 -8.19 6.07 -13.96
N LYS A 118 -8.40 5.00 -13.17
CA LYS A 118 -9.62 4.83 -12.36
C LYS A 118 -9.73 5.88 -11.26
N LEU A 119 -8.65 6.20 -10.56
CA LEU A 119 -8.61 7.27 -9.55
C LEU A 119 -8.98 8.62 -10.17
N ARG A 120 -8.37 8.98 -11.30
CA ARG A 120 -8.71 10.23 -12.03
C ARG A 120 -10.18 10.26 -12.44
N LYS A 121 -10.69 9.15 -12.97
CA LYS A 121 -12.11 9.02 -13.36
C LYS A 121 -13.06 9.21 -12.18
N ALA A 122 -12.66 8.78 -10.98
CA ALA A 122 -13.43 8.97 -9.74
C ALA A 122 -13.26 10.38 -9.13
N GLY A 123 -12.49 11.27 -9.78
CA GLY A 123 -12.31 12.64 -9.37
C GLY A 123 -11.13 12.87 -8.43
N ALA A 124 -10.23 11.91 -8.22
CA ALA A 124 -9.04 12.13 -7.42
C ALA A 124 -8.09 13.13 -8.07
N LEU A 125 -7.50 14.02 -7.26
CA LEU A 125 -6.40 14.87 -7.67
C LEU A 125 -5.09 14.16 -7.35
N ILE A 126 -4.33 13.78 -8.37
CA ILE A 126 -2.99 13.21 -8.16
C ILE A 126 -2.06 14.35 -7.74
N LEU A 127 -1.73 14.39 -6.44
CA LEU A 127 -0.93 15.44 -5.81
C LEU A 127 0.55 15.31 -6.15
N GLY A 128 1.02 14.08 -6.38
CA GLY A 128 2.42 13.81 -6.67
C GLY A 128 2.81 12.36 -6.51
N LYS A 129 4.12 12.12 -6.44
CA LYS A 129 4.74 10.81 -6.21
C LYS A 129 5.29 10.70 -4.80
N ALA A 130 4.96 9.60 -4.13
CA ALA A 130 5.48 9.27 -2.82
C ALA A 130 6.84 8.55 -2.95
N ASN A 131 7.78 8.93 -2.09
CA ASN A 131 9.07 8.24 -1.96
C ASN A 131 8.87 6.76 -1.55
N MET A 132 9.88 5.96 -1.78
CA MET A 132 9.81 4.52 -1.53
C MET A 132 11.20 3.95 -1.26
N THR A 133 11.27 2.76 -0.71
CA THR A 133 12.52 2.01 -0.75
C THR A 133 12.77 1.58 -2.19
N GLU A 134 13.97 1.87 -2.70
CA GLU A 134 14.34 1.76 -4.11
C GLU A 134 14.00 0.38 -4.70
N LEU A 135 13.43 0.40 -5.93
CA LEU A 135 12.96 -0.80 -6.65
C LEU A 135 12.14 -1.74 -5.75
N ALA A 136 11.24 -1.14 -4.95
CA ALA A 136 10.37 -1.83 -4.01
C ALA A 136 11.10 -2.67 -2.95
N ASN A 137 12.28 -2.21 -2.51
CA ASN A 137 13.18 -2.90 -1.57
C ASN A 137 13.80 -4.18 -2.17
N TYR A 138 13.96 -4.23 -3.50
CA TYR A 138 14.42 -5.44 -4.20
C TYR A 138 15.61 -5.17 -5.13
N ILE A 139 16.46 -4.18 -4.78
CA ILE A 139 17.73 -3.89 -5.47
C ILE A 139 18.92 -4.57 -4.78
N SER A 140 18.98 -4.57 -3.43
CA SER A 140 20.08 -5.09 -2.63
C SER A 140 19.62 -5.69 -1.31
N ASP A 141 20.39 -6.65 -0.77
CA ASP A 141 20.14 -7.22 0.57
C ASP A 141 20.47 -6.21 1.70
N ASN A 142 21.17 -5.13 1.40
CA ASN A 142 21.61 -4.10 2.36
C ASN A 142 20.64 -2.89 2.41
N MET A 143 19.46 -2.98 1.79
CA MET A 143 18.55 -1.84 1.75
C MET A 143 18.05 -1.42 3.13
N ILE A 144 17.93 -0.12 3.30
CA ILE A 144 17.33 0.51 4.47
C ILE A 144 15.92 0.95 4.07
N ASN A 145 14.91 0.63 4.89
CA ASN A 145 13.54 1.04 4.62
C ASN A 145 13.44 2.56 4.44
N GLY A 146 12.75 2.98 3.40
CA GLY A 146 12.57 4.39 3.06
C GLY A 146 13.71 5.05 2.30
N PHE A 147 14.81 4.33 2.00
CA PHE A 147 15.89 4.89 1.21
C PHE A 147 15.71 4.62 -0.29
N SER A 148 15.91 5.64 -1.09
CA SER A 148 16.09 5.54 -2.54
C SER A 148 17.17 6.51 -3.03
N ALA A 149 17.90 6.14 -4.08
CA ALA A 149 18.94 6.99 -4.63
C ALA A 149 18.38 8.34 -5.16
N ARG A 150 17.14 8.36 -5.64
CA ARG A 150 16.47 9.56 -6.13
C ARG A 150 15.87 10.41 -5.02
N GLY A 151 15.17 9.79 -4.04
CA GLY A 151 14.39 10.49 -3.01
C GLY A 151 15.09 10.68 -1.68
N GLY A 152 16.29 10.07 -1.50
CA GLY A 152 16.98 10.05 -0.22
C GLY A 152 16.27 9.19 0.84
N GLN A 153 16.62 9.40 2.12
CA GLN A 153 16.08 8.64 3.25
C GLN A 153 14.79 9.27 3.78
N GLY A 154 13.66 8.57 3.62
CA GLY A 154 12.43 8.88 4.31
C GLY A 154 12.56 8.74 5.83
N ARG A 155 11.84 9.52 6.62
CA ARG A 155 11.90 9.53 8.07
C ARG A 155 10.53 9.31 8.68
N ASN A 156 10.48 8.49 9.73
CA ASN A 156 9.24 8.23 10.46
C ASN A 156 8.77 9.50 11.19
N PRO A 157 7.52 9.95 11.00
CA PRO A 157 7.04 11.20 11.59
C PRO A 157 6.88 11.12 13.12
N TYR A 158 6.78 9.93 13.69
CA TYR A 158 6.73 9.74 15.14
C TYR A 158 8.10 9.82 15.83
N GLY A 159 9.19 9.67 15.06
CA GLY A 159 10.57 9.82 15.57
C GLY A 159 11.60 9.33 14.56
N LYS A 160 12.70 10.10 14.40
CA LYS A 160 13.78 9.77 13.44
C LYS A 160 14.49 8.44 13.74
N HIS A 161 14.37 7.91 14.96
CA HIS A 161 14.95 6.63 15.38
C HIS A 161 14.06 5.44 15.03
N LEU A 162 12.80 5.68 14.61
CA LEU A 162 11.84 4.64 14.26
C LEU A 162 11.98 4.25 12.79
N ASP A 163 11.80 2.96 12.52
CA ASP A 163 11.73 2.45 11.15
C ASP A 163 10.51 3.03 10.43
N THR A 164 10.67 3.39 9.17
CA THR A 164 9.59 3.88 8.31
C THR A 164 8.72 2.76 7.77
N GLY A 165 9.17 1.51 7.90
CA GLY A 165 8.64 0.43 7.06
C GLY A 165 8.94 0.67 5.58
N GLY A 166 8.71 -0.36 4.78
CA GLY A 166 8.97 -0.30 3.34
C GLY A 166 8.26 -1.45 2.61
N SER A 167 8.19 -1.33 1.31
CA SER A 167 8.81 -0.30 0.44
C SER A 167 7.93 0.91 0.14
N SER A 168 6.64 0.97 0.51
CA SER A 168 5.76 2.14 0.31
C SER A 168 5.95 3.18 1.43
N SER A 169 7.19 3.46 1.81
CA SER A 169 7.56 4.26 2.97
C SER A 169 6.98 5.67 2.91
N GLY A 170 7.20 6.38 1.81
CA GLY A 170 6.67 7.73 1.62
C GLY A 170 5.15 7.79 1.64
N SER A 171 4.46 6.74 1.14
CA SER A 171 2.99 6.66 1.21
C SER A 171 2.50 6.60 2.66
N GLY A 172 3.13 5.76 3.51
CA GLY A 172 2.80 5.68 4.94
C GLY A 172 3.11 6.96 5.70
N ILE A 173 4.33 7.49 5.52
CA ILE A 173 4.79 8.74 6.15
C ILE A 173 3.87 9.92 5.79
N ALA A 174 3.56 10.09 4.49
CA ALA A 174 2.77 11.21 4.01
C ALA A 174 1.35 11.21 4.57
N VAL A 175 0.70 10.05 4.63
CA VAL A 175 -0.65 9.92 5.21
C VAL A 175 -0.63 10.21 6.70
N ALA A 176 0.34 9.67 7.45
CA ALA A 176 0.48 9.91 8.89
C ALA A 176 0.74 11.38 9.22
N ALA A 177 1.63 12.03 8.46
CA ALA A 177 2.02 13.43 8.68
C ALA A 177 1.03 14.47 8.10
N GLY A 178 -0.08 14.04 7.48
CA GLY A 178 -1.05 14.96 6.87
C GLY A 178 -0.48 15.73 5.67
N LEU A 179 0.29 15.05 4.81
CA LEU A 179 0.82 15.58 3.54
C LEU A 179 -0.07 15.24 2.34
N CYS A 180 -1.05 14.36 2.55
CA CYS A 180 -2.11 14.03 1.59
C CYS A 180 -3.32 13.45 2.35
N THR A 181 -4.47 13.35 1.68
CA THR A 181 -5.64 12.69 2.27
C THR A 181 -5.43 11.17 2.34
N ALA A 182 -4.95 10.58 1.26
CA ALA A 182 -4.65 9.16 1.17
C ALA A 182 -3.53 8.93 0.15
N ALA A 183 -2.97 7.72 0.14
CA ALA A 183 -1.94 7.31 -0.80
C ALA A 183 -2.19 5.90 -1.34
N VAL A 184 -1.58 5.59 -2.48
CA VAL A 184 -1.54 4.23 -3.02
C VAL A 184 -0.11 3.71 -2.92
N GLY A 185 0.02 2.54 -2.29
CA GLY A 185 1.26 1.77 -2.24
C GLY A 185 1.21 0.56 -3.15
N THR A 186 2.30 -0.21 -3.16
CA THR A 186 2.36 -1.53 -3.80
C THR A 186 3.00 -2.53 -2.84
N GLU A 187 2.59 -3.77 -2.94
CA GLU A 187 3.10 -4.86 -2.11
C GLU A 187 3.37 -6.11 -2.92
N THR A 188 4.52 -6.72 -2.65
CA THR A 188 4.87 -8.07 -3.05
C THR A 188 4.92 -8.97 -1.82
N CYS A 189 5.54 -8.46 -0.73
CA CYS A 189 5.77 -9.20 0.52
C CYS A 189 5.85 -8.20 1.70
N GLY A 190 4.71 -7.56 2.05
CA GLY A 190 4.61 -6.66 3.19
C GLY A 190 4.72 -5.16 2.90
N SER A 191 4.91 -4.75 1.65
CA SER A 191 5.28 -3.38 1.30
C SER A 191 4.13 -2.34 1.35
N ILE A 192 2.91 -2.74 1.69
CA ILE A 192 1.80 -1.86 2.10
C ILE A 192 1.63 -1.92 3.61
N LEU A 193 1.58 -3.15 4.15
CA LEU A 193 1.30 -3.34 5.57
C LEU A 193 2.43 -2.82 6.46
N SER A 194 3.70 -3.07 6.11
CA SER A 194 4.86 -2.62 6.89
C SER A 194 4.91 -1.09 7.03
N PRO A 195 4.88 -0.28 5.94
CA PRO A 195 4.87 1.17 6.12
C PRO A 195 3.59 1.70 6.77
N ALA A 196 2.43 1.08 6.54
CA ALA A 196 1.21 1.48 7.21
C ALA A 196 1.29 1.25 8.73
N SER A 197 1.77 0.08 9.16
CA SER A 197 1.94 -0.26 10.58
C SER A 197 2.96 0.63 11.28
N ASN A 198 4.12 0.87 10.66
CA ASN A 198 5.18 1.67 11.26
C ASN A 198 4.83 3.17 11.36
N ASN A 199 3.89 3.63 10.54
CA ASN A 199 3.44 5.02 10.56
C ASN A 199 2.04 5.20 11.19
N GLY A 200 1.47 4.16 11.83
CA GLY A 200 0.21 4.25 12.57
C GLY A 200 -1.00 4.61 11.73
N VAL A 201 -1.04 4.12 10.50
CA VAL A 201 -2.14 4.34 9.54
C VAL A 201 -2.71 3.01 9.07
N VAL A 202 -3.83 3.04 8.37
CA VAL A 202 -4.47 1.86 7.77
C VAL A 202 -3.84 1.55 6.43
N GLY A 203 -3.46 0.29 6.23
CA GLY A 203 -3.05 -0.24 4.93
C GLY A 203 -3.87 -1.47 4.56
N ILE A 204 -4.39 -1.52 3.34
CA ILE A 204 -5.09 -2.71 2.82
C ILE A 204 -4.29 -3.26 1.64
N LYS A 205 -3.84 -4.50 1.76
CA LYS A 205 -3.37 -5.31 0.65
C LYS A 205 -4.56 -6.13 0.13
N PRO A 206 -5.11 -5.81 -1.03
CA PRO A 206 -6.24 -6.56 -1.58
C PRO A 206 -5.85 -7.99 -1.98
N THR A 207 -6.84 -8.80 -2.30
CA THR A 207 -6.65 -10.09 -2.98
C THR A 207 -5.85 -9.89 -4.26
N LEU A 208 -4.91 -10.78 -4.53
CA LEU A 208 -4.19 -10.81 -5.82
C LEU A 208 -5.20 -10.89 -6.98
N GLY A 209 -5.06 -9.96 -7.94
CA GLY A 209 -5.98 -9.85 -9.07
C GLY A 209 -7.24 -9.01 -8.80
N ARG A 210 -7.43 -8.47 -7.57
CA ARG A 210 -8.52 -7.50 -7.34
C ARG A 210 -8.23 -6.14 -7.97
N LEU A 211 -6.99 -5.72 -7.99
CA LEU A 211 -6.53 -4.49 -8.65
C LEU A 211 -5.58 -4.84 -9.79
N SER A 212 -5.69 -4.12 -10.90
CA SER A 212 -4.76 -4.26 -12.03
C SER A 212 -3.38 -3.72 -11.68
N ARG A 213 -2.36 -4.44 -12.14
CA ARG A 213 -0.94 -4.06 -12.02
C ARG A 213 -0.38 -3.43 -13.30
N LYS A 214 -1.21 -3.27 -14.33
CA LYS A 214 -0.80 -2.62 -15.58
C LYS A 214 -0.28 -1.22 -15.30
N GLY A 215 0.96 -0.94 -15.72
CA GLY A 215 1.63 0.34 -15.53
C GLY A 215 2.23 0.52 -14.12
N ILE A 216 2.55 -0.57 -13.44
CA ILE A 216 3.31 -0.56 -12.18
C ILE A 216 4.66 -1.22 -12.42
N ILE A 217 5.77 -0.57 -12.02
CA ILE A 217 7.11 -1.17 -12.05
C ILE A 217 7.11 -2.36 -11.09
N PRO A 218 7.35 -3.60 -11.58
CA PRO A 218 7.10 -4.82 -10.83
C PRO A 218 8.31 -5.34 -10.04
N ILE A 219 8.04 -6.29 -9.14
CA ILE A 219 8.99 -7.33 -8.72
C ILE A 219 8.57 -8.65 -9.36
N CYS A 220 7.34 -9.12 -9.08
CA CYS A 220 6.91 -10.42 -9.57
C CYS A 220 5.41 -10.48 -9.86
N SER A 221 5.04 -11.24 -10.89
CA SER A 221 3.65 -11.36 -11.33
C SER A 221 2.79 -12.23 -10.40
N THR A 222 3.41 -13.14 -9.64
CA THR A 222 2.69 -14.07 -8.75
C THR A 222 2.22 -13.42 -7.45
N HIS A 223 2.83 -12.30 -7.00
CA HIS A 223 2.54 -11.71 -5.69
C HIS A 223 2.21 -10.22 -5.72
N ASP A 224 2.67 -9.47 -6.73
CA ASP A 224 2.51 -8.01 -6.76
C ASP A 224 1.03 -7.58 -6.76
N THR A 225 0.73 -6.59 -5.95
CA THR A 225 -0.55 -5.88 -5.96
C THR A 225 -0.35 -4.42 -5.58
N ALA A 226 -1.25 -3.55 -6.01
CA ALA A 226 -1.40 -2.22 -5.42
C ALA A 226 -2.38 -2.26 -4.24
N GLY A 227 -2.38 -1.22 -3.42
CA GLY A 227 -3.38 -1.07 -2.37
C GLY A 227 -3.34 0.29 -1.70
N PRO A 228 -4.45 0.69 -1.05
CA PRO A 228 -4.59 1.97 -0.40
C PRO A 228 -3.87 2.03 0.95
N ILE A 229 -3.41 3.23 1.29
CA ILE A 229 -2.96 3.62 2.61
C ILE A 229 -3.71 4.89 2.99
N ALA A 230 -4.43 4.89 4.12
CA ALA A 230 -5.26 6.00 4.58
C ALA A 230 -5.28 6.08 6.11
N ARG A 231 -5.87 7.15 6.68
CA ARG A 231 -5.99 7.29 8.14
C ARG A 231 -7.13 6.49 8.73
N SER A 232 -8.11 6.10 7.92
CA SER A 232 -9.25 5.29 8.36
C SER A 232 -9.48 4.09 7.43
N VAL A 233 -10.13 3.05 7.94
CA VAL A 233 -10.53 1.88 7.14
C VAL A 233 -11.54 2.28 6.07
N GLU A 234 -12.44 3.23 6.37
CA GLU A 234 -13.44 3.72 5.42
C GLU A 234 -12.80 4.41 4.21
N ASP A 235 -11.83 5.31 4.43
CA ASP A 235 -11.11 5.99 3.36
C ASP A 235 -10.26 5.00 2.54
N ALA A 236 -9.56 4.06 3.20
CA ALA A 236 -8.81 3.02 2.52
C ALA A 236 -9.72 2.12 1.64
N ALA A 237 -10.86 1.70 2.18
CA ALA A 237 -11.84 0.91 1.43
C ALA A 237 -12.42 1.69 0.23
N THR A 238 -12.70 2.98 0.41
CA THR A 238 -13.18 3.86 -0.68
C THR A 238 -12.18 3.91 -1.84
N LEU A 239 -10.88 4.09 -1.53
CA LEU A 239 -9.82 4.06 -2.56
C LEU A 239 -9.75 2.69 -3.24
N MET A 240 -9.80 1.60 -2.48
CA MET A 240 -9.75 0.24 -3.01
C MET A 240 -10.89 -0.02 -4.00
N MET A 241 -12.14 0.28 -3.59
CA MET A 241 -13.33 0.08 -4.40
C MET A 241 -13.30 0.87 -5.71
N VAL A 242 -12.69 2.07 -5.72
CA VAL A 242 -12.51 2.87 -6.94
C VAL A 242 -11.50 2.23 -7.90
N MET A 243 -10.46 1.61 -7.38
CA MET A 243 -9.37 1.02 -8.18
C MET A 243 -9.68 -0.39 -8.69
N GLU A 244 -10.65 -1.10 -8.10
CA GLU A 244 -10.93 -2.52 -8.38
C GLU A 244 -11.53 -2.80 -9.76
N GLY A 245 -11.42 -4.05 -10.18
CA GLY A 245 -12.10 -4.60 -11.37
C GLY A 245 -11.16 -5.20 -12.40
N SER A 246 -11.74 -5.99 -13.28
CA SER A 246 -11.03 -6.70 -14.35
C SER A 246 -10.34 -5.75 -15.33
N ASP A 247 -9.19 -6.19 -15.83
CA ASP A 247 -8.37 -5.52 -16.85
C ASP A 247 -7.76 -6.58 -17.76
N GLU A 248 -8.10 -6.56 -19.04
CA GLU A 248 -7.55 -7.50 -20.04
C GLU A 248 -6.03 -7.41 -20.18
N ALA A 249 -5.44 -6.28 -19.78
CA ALA A 249 -3.99 -6.08 -19.79
C ALA A 249 -3.27 -6.67 -18.57
N ASP A 250 -3.99 -7.22 -17.59
CA ASP A 250 -3.43 -7.93 -16.43
C ASP A 250 -4.17 -9.25 -16.19
N ALA A 251 -3.56 -10.35 -16.61
CA ALA A 251 -4.14 -11.69 -16.54
C ALA A 251 -4.58 -12.12 -15.13
N ALA A 252 -3.96 -11.61 -14.06
CA ALA A 252 -4.38 -11.94 -12.70
C ALA A 252 -5.79 -11.45 -12.37
N THR A 253 -6.25 -10.38 -13.05
CA THR A 253 -7.60 -9.83 -12.83
C THR A 253 -8.69 -10.62 -13.57
N LEU A 254 -8.32 -11.48 -14.53
CA LEU A 254 -9.27 -12.25 -15.32
C LEU A 254 -9.93 -13.39 -14.51
N SER A 255 -9.32 -13.78 -13.39
CA SER A 255 -9.88 -14.76 -12.45
C SER A 255 -10.89 -14.17 -11.46
N TRP A 256 -11.38 -12.95 -11.69
CA TRP A 256 -12.39 -12.30 -10.85
C TRP A 256 -13.63 -13.18 -10.70
N PRO A 257 -14.06 -13.51 -9.46
CA PRO A 257 -15.26 -14.33 -9.26
C PRO A 257 -16.52 -13.63 -9.77
N THR A 258 -17.48 -14.41 -10.23
CA THR A 258 -18.80 -13.89 -10.68
C THR A 258 -19.58 -13.19 -9.58
N LYS A 259 -19.28 -13.51 -8.31
CA LYS A 259 -19.86 -12.86 -7.11
C LYS A 259 -18.73 -12.58 -6.12
N VAL A 260 -18.55 -11.32 -5.78
CA VAL A 260 -17.68 -10.84 -4.71
C VAL A 260 -18.59 -10.21 -3.65
N PRO A 261 -18.40 -10.50 -2.35
CA PRO A 261 -19.15 -9.83 -1.29
C PRO A 261 -19.04 -8.31 -1.42
N GLU A 262 -20.17 -7.62 -1.36
CA GLU A 262 -20.23 -6.17 -1.46
C GLU A 262 -19.69 -5.51 -0.19
N ILE A 263 -18.85 -4.50 -0.34
CA ILE A 263 -18.38 -3.67 0.76
C ILE A 263 -19.42 -2.57 0.99
N ASN A 264 -20.16 -2.68 2.08
CA ASN A 264 -21.15 -1.67 2.46
C ASN A 264 -20.59 -0.76 3.55
N LEU A 265 -20.25 0.47 3.20
CA LEU A 265 -19.73 1.47 4.12
C LEU A 265 -20.85 2.19 4.92
N ASN A 266 -22.11 2.01 4.56
CA ASN A 266 -23.24 2.63 5.27
C ASN A 266 -23.66 1.82 6.49
N ASP A 267 -23.39 0.52 6.52
CA ASP A 267 -23.74 -0.33 7.65
C ASP A 267 -22.88 0.00 8.88
N LEU A 268 -23.52 -0.01 10.04
CA LEU A 268 -22.80 0.06 11.31
C LEU A 268 -22.01 -1.23 11.49
N PRO A 269 -20.70 -1.14 11.83
CA PRO A 269 -19.90 -2.32 12.05
C PRO A 269 -20.38 -3.08 13.29
N ASP A 270 -20.84 -4.31 13.09
CA ASP A 270 -21.30 -5.21 14.15
C ASP A 270 -20.47 -6.51 14.10
N LEU A 271 -19.92 -6.90 15.25
CA LEU A 271 -19.11 -8.11 15.41
C LEU A 271 -19.91 -9.30 15.99
N THR A 272 -21.20 -9.14 16.24
CA THR A 272 -22.05 -10.22 16.76
C THR A 272 -22.01 -11.43 15.84
N GLY A 273 -21.56 -12.57 16.39
CA GLY A 273 -21.45 -13.83 15.67
C GLY A 273 -20.22 -13.96 14.76
N VAL A 274 -19.40 -12.91 14.61
CA VAL A 274 -18.15 -13.00 13.85
C VAL A 274 -17.17 -13.90 14.58
N ARG A 275 -16.59 -14.88 13.85
CA ARG A 275 -15.62 -15.82 14.39
C ARG A 275 -14.21 -15.43 13.93
N ILE A 276 -13.39 -15.00 14.87
CA ILE A 276 -12.03 -14.49 14.63
C ILE A 276 -11.03 -15.57 15.00
N GLY A 277 -10.34 -16.13 14.01
CA GLY A 277 -9.19 -17.02 14.24
C GLY A 277 -7.98 -16.22 14.74
N VAL A 278 -7.34 -16.68 15.80
CA VAL A 278 -6.11 -16.09 16.32
C VAL A 278 -4.93 -16.95 15.90
N ASN A 279 -4.12 -16.46 14.96
CA ASN A 279 -2.87 -17.11 14.58
C ASN A 279 -1.75 -16.67 15.51
N SER A 280 -1.37 -17.56 16.41
CA SER A 280 -0.35 -17.34 17.44
C SER A 280 1.09 -17.61 16.97
N TYR A 281 1.31 -17.84 15.68
CA TYR A 281 2.67 -17.98 15.15
C TYR A 281 3.47 -16.69 15.32
N LEU A 282 4.61 -16.82 16.00
CA LEU A 282 5.59 -15.75 16.18
C LEU A 282 6.92 -16.21 15.59
N PRO A 283 7.45 -15.52 14.58
CA PRO A 283 8.81 -15.78 14.13
C PRO A 283 9.84 -15.56 15.26
N ASP A 284 10.91 -16.34 15.30
CA ASP A 284 11.96 -16.29 16.34
C ASP A 284 12.61 -14.91 16.52
N TRP A 285 12.55 -14.08 15.46
CA TRP A 285 13.10 -12.72 15.47
C TRP A 285 12.13 -11.66 16.00
N VAL A 286 10.85 -12.01 16.25
CA VAL A 286 9.84 -11.10 16.78
C VAL A 286 9.87 -11.16 18.30
N ASN A 287 10.26 -10.04 18.90
CA ASN A 287 10.21 -9.86 20.34
C ASN A 287 9.20 -8.75 20.69
N ARG A 288 8.14 -9.09 21.40
CA ARG A 288 7.09 -8.16 21.76
C ARG A 288 7.41 -7.44 23.06
N SER A 289 7.16 -6.14 23.07
CA SER A 289 7.21 -5.36 24.31
C SER A 289 6.01 -5.69 25.22
N PRO A 290 6.12 -5.43 26.52
CA PRO A 290 4.96 -5.53 27.43
C PRO A 290 3.77 -4.65 26.99
N GLU A 291 4.05 -3.49 26.37
CA GLU A 291 3.03 -2.58 25.86
C GLU A 291 2.26 -3.18 24.68
N GLU A 292 2.96 -3.87 23.76
CA GLU A 292 2.36 -4.58 22.63
C GLU A 292 1.48 -5.75 23.09
N LEU A 293 1.95 -6.50 24.11
CA LEU A 293 1.16 -7.57 24.71
C LEU A 293 -0.10 -7.04 25.39
N ALA A 294 0.02 -5.95 26.15
CA ALA A 294 -1.11 -5.32 26.81
C ALA A 294 -2.14 -4.77 25.81
N ALA A 295 -1.69 -4.17 24.71
CA ALA A 295 -2.56 -3.68 23.65
C ALA A 295 -3.32 -4.83 22.96
N LEU A 296 -2.65 -5.95 22.70
CA LEU A 296 -3.27 -7.14 22.10
C LEU A 296 -4.32 -7.77 23.03
N GLU A 297 -4.02 -7.93 24.32
CA GLU A 297 -4.97 -8.43 25.30
C GLU A 297 -6.18 -7.49 25.44
N HIS A 298 -5.94 -6.19 25.42
CA HIS A 298 -7.01 -5.20 25.43
C HIS A 298 -7.92 -5.35 24.20
N LEU A 299 -7.32 -5.51 23.01
CA LEU A 299 -8.07 -5.76 21.76
C LEU A 299 -8.93 -7.03 21.87
N PHE A 300 -8.40 -8.13 22.39
CA PHE A 300 -9.16 -9.37 22.60
C PHE A 300 -10.39 -9.15 23.46
N ILE A 301 -10.23 -8.44 24.59
CA ILE A 301 -11.35 -8.12 25.49
C ILE A 301 -12.42 -7.28 24.78
N LEU A 302 -12.01 -6.29 23.99
CA LEU A 302 -12.95 -5.44 23.25
C LEU A 302 -13.72 -6.23 22.17
N LEU A 303 -13.04 -7.12 21.45
CA LEU A 303 -13.67 -7.96 20.41
C LEU A 303 -14.72 -8.90 21.01
N GLU A 304 -14.38 -9.58 22.12
CA GLU A 304 -15.32 -10.49 22.82
C GLU A 304 -16.54 -9.72 23.38
N ARG A 305 -16.33 -8.53 23.97
CA ARG A 305 -17.41 -7.66 24.45
C ARG A 305 -18.30 -7.14 23.32
N ALA A 306 -17.75 -6.99 22.12
CA ALA A 306 -18.50 -6.61 20.92
C ALA A 306 -19.25 -7.77 20.27
N GLY A 307 -19.21 -8.97 20.87
CA GLY A 307 -19.95 -10.15 20.41
C GLY A 307 -19.20 -11.06 19.45
N ALA A 308 -17.89 -10.82 19.20
CA ALA A 308 -17.08 -11.73 18.42
C ALA A 308 -16.68 -12.97 19.23
N THR A 309 -16.42 -14.08 18.54
CA THR A 309 -15.87 -15.31 19.11
C THR A 309 -14.42 -15.46 18.71
N LEU A 310 -13.49 -15.47 19.67
CA LEU A 310 -12.08 -15.74 19.42
C LEU A 310 -11.81 -17.24 19.35
N VAL A 311 -11.31 -17.71 18.20
CA VAL A 311 -10.93 -19.12 17.97
C VAL A 311 -9.42 -19.23 18.05
N ARG A 312 -8.91 -19.76 19.15
CA ARG A 312 -7.48 -19.89 19.46
C ARG A 312 -6.92 -21.24 18.99
N GLY A 313 -5.60 -21.41 19.03
CA GLY A 313 -4.91 -22.66 18.70
C GLY A 313 -4.57 -22.80 17.20
N ILE A 314 -4.70 -21.74 16.44
CA ILE A 314 -4.23 -21.68 15.06
C ILE A 314 -2.74 -21.31 15.07
N HIS A 315 -1.95 -22.09 14.30
CA HIS A 315 -0.51 -21.87 14.16
C HIS A 315 -0.11 -22.04 12.70
N MET A 316 0.04 -20.94 11.97
CA MET A 316 0.30 -20.90 10.53
C MET A 316 1.53 -20.08 10.20
N GLU A 317 2.50 -20.70 9.57
CA GLU A 317 3.73 -20.07 9.05
C GLU A 317 3.73 -20.15 7.52
N ALA A 318 4.21 -19.11 6.84
CA ALA A 318 4.24 -19.04 5.38
C ALA A 318 5.45 -19.73 4.72
N GLY A 319 6.52 -19.98 5.46
CA GLY A 319 7.78 -20.46 4.88
C GLY A 319 8.51 -19.39 4.03
N ARG A 320 9.53 -19.82 3.26
CA ARG A 320 10.40 -18.93 2.49
C ARG A 320 10.25 -19.04 0.96
N ALA A 321 9.34 -19.85 0.46
CA ALA A 321 9.16 -20.09 -0.97
C ALA A 321 8.82 -18.81 -1.76
N ILE A 322 8.21 -17.82 -1.11
CA ILE A 322 7.93 -16.50 -1.71
C ILE A 322 9.18 -15.83 -2.30
N TYR A 323 10.32 -15.88 -1.61
CA TYR A 323 11.56 -15.26 -2.11
C TYR A 323 12.13 -15.99 -3.33
N THR A 324 11.93 -17.32 -3.41
CA THR A 324 12.30 -18.12 -4.59
C THR A 324 11.47 -17.71 -5.80
N ILE A 325 10.17 -17.49 -5.64
CA ILE A 325 9.31 -17.03 -6.73
C ILE A 325 9.74 -15.63 -7.18
N MET A 326 9.90 -14.69 -6.24
CA MET A 326 10.29 -13.31 -6.53
C MET A 326 11.58 -13.24 -7.37
N ILE A 327 12.65 -13.94 -6.97
CA ILE A 327 13.94 -13.85 -7.66
C ILE A 327 13.90 -14.39 -9.10
N HIS A 328 13.09 -15.44 -9.35
CA HIS A 328 12.99 -16.06 -10.67
C HIS A 328 12.10 -15.25 -11.64
N GLU A 329 11.08 -14.55 -11.12
CA GLU A 329 10.18 -13.74 -11.94
C GLU A 329 10.71 -12.33 -12.22
N TYR A 330 11.55 -11.78 -11.34
CA TYR A 330 11.95 -10.36 -11.34
C TYR A 330 12.51 -9.88 -12.69
N LYS A 331 13.46 -10.63 -13.26
CA LYS A 331 14.08 -10.28 -14.56
C LYS A 331 13.06 -10.22 -15.70
N ALA A 332 12.18 -11.20 -15.80
CA ALA A 332 11.15 -11.25 -16.82
C ALA A 332 10.15 -10.09 -16.66
N CYS A 333 9.60 -9.94 -15.45
CA CYS A 333 8.62 -8.88 -15.17
C CYS A 333 9.19 -7.47 -15.39
N MET A 334 10.43 -7.22 -14.96
CA MET A 334 11.08 -5.93 -15.17
C MET A 334 11.30 -5.65 -16.67
N ASN A 335 11.77 -6.64 -17.43
CA ASN A 335 11.98 -6.47 -18.87
C ASN A 335 10.65 -6.23 -19.62
N ASP A 336 9.55 -6.90 -19.24
CA ASP A 336 8.23 -6.70 -19.83
C ASP A 336 7.70 -5.29 -19.53
N TYR A 337 7.88 -4.80 -18.30
CA TYR A 337 7.54 -3.42 -17.97
C TYR A 337 8.35 -2.42 -18.82
N LEU A 338 9.67 -2.57 -18.86
CA LEU A 338 10.55 -1.67 -19.62
C LEU A 338 10.23 -1.69 -21.13
N ALA A 339 9.85 -2.85 -21.67
CA ALA A 339 9.36 -2.94 -23.05
C ALA A 339 8.08 -2.11 -23.27
N SER A 340 7.19 -2.05 -22.29
CA SER A 340 5.93 -1.30 -22.38
C SER A 340 6.12 0.24 -22.35
N VAL A 341 7.24 0.73 -21.81
CA VAL A 341 7.61 2.16 -21.73
C VAL A 341 8.81 2.53 -22.61
N ARG A 342 9.21 1.64 -23.51
CA ARG A 342 10.45 1.73 -24.32
C ARG A 342 10.61 3.05 -25.08
N SER A 343 9.52 3.68 -25.50
CA SER A 343 9.57 4.96 -26.22
C SER A 343 9.93 6.15 -25.32
N ALA A 344 9.88 5.99 -24.00
CA ALA A 344 10.03 7.05 -23.02
C ALA A 344 11.35 6.98 -22.20
N THR A 345 12.18 5.96 -22.43
CA THR A 345 13.46 5.80 -21.71
C THR A 345 14.48 5.06 -22.57
N PRO A 346 15.80 5.35 -22.43
CA PRO A 346 16.86 4.55 -23.02
C PRO A 346 17.14 3.22 -22.29
N ILE A 347 16.55 3.01 -21.12
CA ILE A 347 16.67 1.79 -20.32
C ILE A 347 15.60 0.79 -20.75
N HIS A 348 16.01 -0.32 -21.37
CA HIS A 348 15.10 -1.26 -22.00
C HIS A 348 15.06 -2.64 -21.34
N THR A 349 16.03 -2.93 -20.48
CA THR A 349 16.18 -4.22 -19.80
C THR A 349 16.75 -4.04 -18.39
N MET A 350 16.62 -5.06 -17.56
CA MET A 350 17.29 -5.11 -16.24
C MET A 350 18.81 -4.98 -16.38
N ALA A 351 19.39 -5.52 -17.46
CA ALA A 351 20.82 -5.38 -17.73
C ALA A 351 21.23 -3.91 -17.96
N ASP A 352 20.37 -3.10 -18.59
CA ASP A 352 20.63 -1.67 -18.78
C ASP A 352 20.57 -0.91 -17.45
N ILE A 353 19.66 -1.28 -16.53
CA ILE A 353 19.63 -0.73 -15.16
C ILE A 353 20.96 -1.03 -14.45
N ILE A 354 21.43 -2.29 -14.51
CA ILE A 354 22.67 -2.72 -13.89
C ILE A 354 23.85 -1.94 -14.48
N ALA A 355 23.93 -1.81 -15.80
CA ALA A 355 25.00 -1.08 -16.48
C ALA A 355 25.01 0.41 -16.11
N PHE A 356 23.83 1.04 -16.03
CA PHE A 356 23.70 2.43 -15.56
C PHE A 356 24.21 2.56 -14.12
N ASN A 357 23.79 1.66 -13.24
CA ASN A 357 24.18 1.66 -11.85
C ASN A 357 25.70 1.49 -11.66
N ASP A 358 26.31 0.57 -12.40
CA ASP A 358 27.77 0.36 -12.36
C ASP A 358 28.53 1.62 -12.82
N ALA A 359 28.05 2.29 -13.85
CA ALA A 359 28.65 3.55 -14.33
C ALA A 359 28.51 4.71 -13.33
N HIS A 360 27.54 4.65 -12.41
CA HIS A 360 27.22 5.71 -11.44
C HIS A 360 27.23 5.18 -9.99
N ALA A 361 28.07 4.20 -9.67
CA ALA A 361 27.98 3.39 -8.46
C ALA A 361 27.91 4.21 -7.15
N ASN A 362 28.66 5.28 -7.05
CA ASN A 362 28.70 6.10 -5.83
C ASN A 362 27.36 6.83 -5.51
N THR A 363 26.54 7.08 -6.53
CA THR A 363 25.28 7.83 -6.39
C THR A 363 24.08 6.94 -6.57
N ALA A 364 24.13 6.00 -7.54
CA ALA A 364 22.98 5.16 -7.89
C ALA A 364 22.81 3.95 -6.97
N ILE A 365 23.92 3.38 -6.47
CA ILE A 365 23.88 2.14 -5.66
C ILE A 365 24.77 2.22 -4.41
N PRO A 366 24.65 3.22 -3.55
CA PRO A 366 25.47 3.34 -2.35
C PRO A 366 25.30 2.14 -1.38
N LEU A 367 24.21 1.40 -1.49
CA LEU A 367 23.89 0.18 -0.73
C LEU A 367 24.05 -1.10 -1.55
N GLY A 368 24.60 -1.02 -2.78
CA GLY A 368 24.80 -2.13 -3.69
C GLY A 368 23.56 -2.51 -4.51
N GLN A 369 23.72 -3.54 -5.38
CA GLN A 369 22.62 -4.05 -6.24
C GLN A 369 22.62 -5.60 -6.32
N HIS A 370 22.87 -6.26 -5.20
CA HIS A 370 23.08 -7.71 -5.13
C HIS A 370 21.89 -8.52 -5.65
N ILE A 371 20.66 -8.07 -5.38
CA ILE A 371 19.44 -8.77 -5.83
C ILE A 371 19.27 -8.65 -7.35
N LEU A 372 19.52 -7.45 -7.93
CA LEU A 372 19.51 -7.29 -9.40
C LEU A 372 20.52 -8.22 -10.08
N LEU A 373 21.75 -8.31 -9.54
CA LEU A 373 22.80 -9.19 -10.08
C LEU A 373 22.39 -10.66 -10.00
N ARG A 374 21.83 -11.11 -8.87
CA ARG A 374 21.29 -12.48 -8.73
C ARG A 374 20.17 -12.74 -9.73
N ALA A 375 19.17 -11.86 -9.82
CA ALA A 375 18.08 -12.00 -10.77
C ALA A 375 18.58 -12.05 -12.23
N GLN A 376 19.55 -11.22 -12.58
CA GLN A 376 20.07 -11.12 -13.94
C GLN A 376 20.92 -12.34 -14.33
N TYR A 377 21.81 -12.83 -13.44
CA TYR A 377 22.87 -13.78 -13.79
C TYR A 377 22.64 -15.19 -13.22
N GLU A 378 21.86 -15.35 -12.15
CA GLU A 378 21.62 -16.66 -11.52
C GLU A 378 20.26 -17.26 -11.90
N THR A 379 19.38 -16.48 -12.59
CA THR A 379 18.13 -16.99 -13.13
C THR A 379 18.10 -16.90 -14.66
N SER A 380 17.40 -17.84 -15.30
CA SER A 380 17.27 -17.81 -16.77
C SER A 380 16.34 -16.68 -17.26
N GLY A 381 15.43 -16.19 -16.40
CA GLY A 381 14.32 -15.32 -16.78
C GLY A 381 13.21 -16.05 -17.57
N ARG A 382 13.27 -17.38 -17.66
CA ARG A 382 12.29 -18.21 -18.40
C ARG A 382 11.27 -18.86 -17.49
N MET A 383 11.43 -18.76 -16.16
CA MET A 383 10.51 -19.28 -15.14
C MET A 383 10.27 -20.82 -15.28
N ILE A 384 11.33 -21.57 -15.61
CA ILE A 384 11.28 -23.03 -15.82
C ILE A 384 12.20 -23.81 -14.87
N GLU A 385 12.89 -23.13 -13.98
CA GLU A 385 13.81 -23.75 -13.03
C GLU A 385 13.08 -24.67 -12.06
N PRO A 386 13.64 -25.85 -11.74
CA PRO A 386 12.99 -26.79 -10.80
C PRO A 386 12.72 -26.19 -9.42
N ALA A 387 13.59 -25.26 -8.95
CA ALA A 387 13.38 -24.59 -7.66
C ALA A 387 12.15 -23.67 -7.71
N TYR A 388 11.99 -22.92 -8.81
CA TYR A 388 10.84 -22.04 -9.02
C TYR A 388 9.53 -22.84 -9.11
N LEU A 389 9.51 -23.92 -9.91
CA LEU A 389 8.32 -24.78 -10.06
C LEU A 389 7.92 -25.43 -8.73
N ARG A 390 8.89 -25.88 -7.90
CA ARG A 390 8.60 -26.36 -6.54
C ARG A 390 8.01 -25.25 -5.65
N ALA A 391 8.57 -24.04 -5.70
CA ALA A 391 8.07 -22.90 -4.92
C ALA A 391 6.63 -22.53 -5.30
N LEU A 392 6.24 -22.65 -6.57
CA LEU A 392 4.86 -22.49 -7.01
C LEU A 392 3.96 -23.59 -6.43
N GLN A 393 4.43 -24.85 -6.41
CA GLN A 393 3.67 -25.95 -5.79
C GLN A 393 3.51 -25.72 -4.28
N ASP A 394 4.59 -25.34 -3.58
CA ASP A 394 4.54 -24.98 -2.15
C ASP A 394 3.52 -23.88 -1.86
N ARG A 395 3.38 -22.92 -2.81
CA ARG A 395 2.37 -21.88 -2.72
C ARG A 395 0.94 -22.42 -2.84
N GLU A 396 0.66 -23.28 -3.83
CA GLU A 396 -0.66 -23.90 -3.99
C GLU A 396 -1.03 -24.78 -2.78
N ASP A 397 -0.08 -25.58 -2.30
CA ASP A 397 -0.27 -26.42 -1.09
C ASP A 397 -0.59 -25.56 0.15
N MET A 398 0.05 -24.38 0.27
CA MET A 398 -0.20 -23.45 1.36
C MET A 398 -1.58 -22.77 1.23
N ILE A 399 -2.01 -22.42 0.02
CA ILE A 399 -3.36 -21.91 -0.26
C ILE A 399 -4.41 -22.92 0.20
N GLU A 400 -4.29 -24.18 -0.21
CA GLU A 400 -5.20 -25.25 0.21
C GLU A 400 -5.19 -25.46 1.72
N LYS A 401 -4.02 -25.42 2.35
CA LYS A 401 -3.89 -25.54 3.80
C LYS A 401 -4.59 -24.39 4.52
N LEU A 402 -4.44 -23.17 4.02
CA LEU A 402 -5.05 -21.99 4.59
C LEU A 402 -6.58 -22.02 4.44
N ASP A 403 -7.10 -22.42 3.27
CA ASP A 403 -8.53 -22.58 3.05
C ASP A 403 -9.12 -23.65 3.99
N ARG A 404 -8.39 -24.77 4.23
CA ARG A 404 -8.79 -25.78 5.24
C ARG A 404 -8.84 -25.19 6.65
N VAL A 405 -7.85 -24.41 7.05
CA VAL A 405 -7.85 -23.74 8.38
C VAL A 405 -9.09 -22.89 8.56
N PHE A 406 -9.43 -22.04 7.58
CA PHE A 406 -10.66 -21.25 7.64
C PHE A 406 -11.92 -22.10 7.78
N ASN A 407 -11.98 -23.25 7.10
CA ASN A 407 -13.14 -24.17 7.14
C ASN A 407 -13.19 -24.98 8.43
N ASP A 408 -12.10 -25.64 8.81
CA ASP A 408 -12.04 -26.59 9.95
C ASP A 408 -12.25 -25.86 11.28
N TYR A 409 -11.71 -24.64 11.43
CA TYR A 409 -11.93 -23.80 12.59
C TYR A 409 -13.22 -22.97 12.50
N ASN A 410 -13.90 -23.00 11.34
CA ASN A 410 -15.10 -22.22 11.04
C ASN A 410 -14.91 -20.74 11.40
N ILE A 411 -13.86 -20.11 10.84
CA ILE A 411 -13.53 -18.69 11.06
C ILE A 411 -13.86 -17.84 9.84
N ASP A 412 -14.32 -16.61 10.10
CA ASP A 412 -14.64 -15.62 9.08
C ASP A 412 -13.41 -14.80 8.69
N ILE A 413 -12.57 -14.51 9.68
CA ILE A 413 -11.38 -13.67 9.53
C ILE A 413 -10.28 -14.15 10.49
N MET A 414 -9.02 -13.89 10.15
CA MET A 414 -7.87 -14.23 10.99
C MET A 414 -7.16 -12.97 11.48
N LEU A 415 -6.91 -12.88 12.77
CA LEU A 415 -5.99 -11.94 13.41
C LEU A 415 -4.64 -12.64 13.54
N THR A 416 -3.59 -12.06 12.96
CA THR A 416 -2.23 -12.54 13.16
C THR A 416 -1.54 -11.70 14.22
N GLU A 417 -0.96 -12.38 15.21
CA GLU A 417 -0.34 -11.69 16.34
C GLU A 417 0.95 -10.94 15.98
N SER A 418 1.51 -11.14 14.80
CA SER A 418 2.64 -10.40 14.25
C SER A 418 2.48 -10.21 12.75
N PHE A 419 3.33 -9.37 12.16
CA PHE A 419 3.48 -9.33 10.70
C PHE A 419 3.80 -10.73 10.16
N SER A 420 3.11 -11.12 9.09
CA SER A 420 3.27 -12.43 8.45
C SER A 420 3.28 -12.30 6.93
N THR A 421 4.15 -13.06 6.29
CA THR A 421 4.18 -13.20 4.83
C THR A 421 3.13 -14.18 4.29
N LEU A 422 2.29 -14.75 5.14
CA LEU A 422 1.28 -15.75 4.77
C LEU A 422 0.27 -15.19 3.76
N ALA A 423 -0.32 -14.02 4.05
CA ALA A 423 -1.29 -13.38 3.17
C ALA A 423 -0.70 -13.00 1.79
N PRO A 424 0.46 -12.32 1.68
CA PRO A 424 1.06 -12.03 0.38
C PRO A 424 1.48 -13.31 -0.36
N PHE A 425 2.02 -14.32 0.31
CA PHE A 425 2.42 -15.58 -0.33
C PHE A 425 1.22 -16.31 -0.95
N CYS A 426 0.09 -16.36 -0.26
CA CYS A 426 -1.12 -17.04 -0.73
C CYS A 426 -2.01 -16.13 -1.62
N GLY A 427 -1.71 -14.84 -1.73
CA GLY A 427 -2.55 -13.88 -2.46
C GLY A 427 -3.87 -13.53 -1.76
N PHE A 428 -3.97 -13.75 -0.44
CA PHE A 428 -5.14 -13.42 0.37
C PHE A 428 -5.17 -11.93 0.72
N PRO A 429 -6.34 -11.30 0.91
CA PRO A 429 -6.43 -9.92 1.33
C PRO A 429 -6.00 -9.79 2.80
N SER A 430 -5.30 -8.71 3.09
CA SER A 430 -4.87 -8.41 4.46
C SER A 430 -4.89 -6.91 4.74
N MET A 431 -4.96 -6.56 6.02
CA MET A 431 -5.05 -5.19 6.49
C MET A 431 -4.25 -5.03 7.77
N THR A 432 -3.68 -3.85 7.94
CA THR A 432 -3.16 -3.39 9.23
C THR A 432 -3.84 -2.09 9.63
N LEU A 433 -4.01 -1.91 10.94
CA LEU A 433 -4.43 -0.65 11.55
C LEU A 433 -3.80 -0.54 12.94
N PRO A 434 -3.67 0.67 13.51
CA PRO A 434 -3.11 0.85 14.84
C PRO A 434 -4.06 0.31 15.91
N MET A 435 -3.51 -0.34 16.95
CA MET A 435 -4.23 -0.75 18.16
C MET A 435 -3.68 -0.11 19.43
N GLY A 436 -2.68 0.77 19.33
CA GLY A 436 -2.07 1.48 20.44
C GLY A 436 -0.84 2.27 20.01
N GLN A 437 -0.13 2.79 21.02
CA GLN A 437 1.14 3.49 20.86
C GLN A 437 2.04 3.17 22.04
N ARG A 438 3.34 2.93 21.77
CA ARG A 438 4.34 2.69 22.80
C ARG A 438 4.81 4.01 23.43
N SER A 439 5.47 3.92 24.57
CA SER A 439 6.06 5.06 25.28
C SER A 439 7.12 5.81 24.46
N ASP A 440 7.82 5.14 23.54
CA ASP A 440 8.76 5.75 22.57
C ASP A 440 8.06 6.36 21.34
N ARG A 441 6.73 6.47 21.38
CA ARG A 441 5.83 6.98 20.34
C ARG A 441 5.63 6.05 19.13
N ALA A 442 6.27 4.88 19.08
CA ALA A 442 6.02 3.93 17.99
C ALA A 442 4.55 3.45 17.99
N PRO A 443 3.85 3.48 16.87
CA PRO A 443 2.53 2.87 16.76
C PRO A 443 2.58 1.36 17.02
N ILE A 444 1.54 0.82 17.64
CA ILE A 444 1.35 -0.62 17.85
C ILE A 444 0.32 -1.10 16.83
N PRO A 445 0.69 -1.92 15.83
CA PRO A 445 -0.23 -2.41 14.81
C PRO A 445 -0.95 -3.70 15.22
N CYS A 446 -2.10 -3.97 14.60
CA CYS A 446 -2.67 -5.31 14.48
C CYS A 446 -2.82 -5.69 13.01
N TYR A 447 -2.80 -7.00 12.73
CA TYR A 447 -2.80 -7.53 11.36
C TYR A 447 -3.96 -8.50 11.15
N TRP A 448 -4.68 -8.30 10.06
CA TRP A 448 -5.89 -9.04 9.71
C TRP A 448 -5.76 -9.66 8.34
N MET A 449 -6.33 -10.84 8.16
CA MET A 449 -6.39 -11.55 6.89
C MET A 449 -7.76 -12.18 6.73
N ALA A 450 -8.39 -12.01 5.55
CA ALA A 450 -9.65 -12.65 5.20
C ALA A 450 -9.45 -13.67 4.07
N ARG A 451 -10.51 -14.39 3.69
CA ARG A 451 -10.50 -15.26 2.51
C ARG A 451 -10.31 -14.43 1.22
N ARG A 452 -9.82 -15.06 0.19
CA ARG A 452 -9.67 -14.40 -1.12
C ARG A 452 -11.00 -13.82 -1.58
N PHE A 453 -10.98 -12.58 -2.03
CA PHE A 453 -12.12 -11.79 -2.47
C PHE A 453 -13.18 -11.49 -1.39
N ASP A 454 -12.85 -11.70 -0.12
CA ASP A 454 -13.73 -11.34 1.01
C ASP A 454 -13.18 -10.12 1.79
N GLU A 455 -12.83 -9.09 1.05
CA GLU A 455 -12.48 -7.80 1.65
C GLU A 455 -13.66 -7.16 2.38
N ALA A 456 -14.88 -7.60 2.12
CA ALA A 456 -16.06 -7.12 2.83
C ALA A 456 -15.98 -7.43 4.34
N VAL A 457 -15.61 -8.65 4.71
CA VAL A 457 -15.42 -8.99 6.14
C VAL A 457 -14.20 -8.28 6.71
N LEU A 458 -13.13 -8.12 5.92
CA LEU A 458 -11.92 -7.40 6.34
C LEU A 458 -12.24 -5.94 6.69
N VAL A 459 -12.97 -5.24 5.82
CA VAL A 459 -13.41 -3.85 6.03
C VAL A 459 -14.42 -3.74 7.18
N LYS A 460 -15.38 -4.66 7.26
CA LYS A 460 -16.36 -4.70 8.36
C LYS A 460 -15.66 -4.78 9.72
N VAL A 461 -14.76 -5.76 9.87
CA VAL A 461 -14.03 -5.97 11.13
C VAL A 461 -13.09 -4.79 11.41
N GLY A 462 -12.38 -4.28 10.42
CA GLY A 462 -11.50 -3.13 10.59
C GLY A 462 -12.22 -1.89 11.08
N ARG A 463 -13.37 -1.54 10.49
CA ARG A 463 -14.20 -0.41 10.94
C ARG A 463 -14.73 -0.61 12.37
N ALA A 464 -15.06 -1.86 12.73
CA ALA A 464 -15.46 -2.17 14.11
C ALA A 464 -14.31 -1.96 15.09
N VAL A 465 -13.11 -2.44 14.75
CA VAL A 465 -11.89 -2.29 15.57
C VAL A 465 -11.51 -0.81 15.73
N GLU A 466 -11.52 -0.02 14.65
CA GLU A 466 -11.30 1.44 14.74
C GLU A 466 -12.26 2.10 15.72
N LYS A 467 -13.56 1.77 15.62
CA LYS A 467 -14.58 2.33 16.51
C LYS A 467 -14.43 1.89 17.97
N LEU A 468 -14.01 0.63 18.20
CA LEU A 468 -13.82 0.09 19.56
C LEU A 468 -12.58 0.69 20.24
N LEU A 469 -11.52 0.91 19.49
CA LEU A 469 -10.27 1.46 20.00
C LEU A 469 -10.31 2.99 20.13
N ASP A 470 -11.08 3.67 19.28
CA ASP A 470 -11.21 5.14 19.20
C ASP A 470 -9.86 5.88 19.23
N LEU A 471 -8.88 5.35 18.48
CA LEU A 471 -7.52 5.86 18.45
C LEU A 471 -7.35 6.93 17.38
N HIS A 472 -6.84 8.09 17.79
CA HIS A 472 -6.52 9.21 16.89
C HIS A 472 -5.02 9.52 16.97
N LEU A 473 -4.19 8.61 16.44
CA LEU A 473 -2.75 8.79 16.43
C LEU A 473 -2.36 9.96 15.51
N ARG A 474 -1.53 10.85 16.04
CA ARG A 474 -0.90 11.95 15.29
C ARG A 474 0.57 12.07 15.66
N PRO A 475 1.48 12.19 14.68
CA PRO A 475 2.91 12.35 14.93
C PRO A 475 3.28 13.70 15.55
#